data_7b009c88e7b14ca09fd239cb2861b59d
#
_entry.id   7b009c88e7b14ca09fd239cb2861b59d
#
_cell.length_a   1.000
_cell.length_b   1.000
_cell.length_c   1.000
_cell.angle_alpha   90.00
_cell.angle_beta   90.00
_cell.angle_gamma   90.00
#
_symmetry.space_group_name_H-M   'P 1'
#
loop_
_entity.id
_entity.type
_entity.pdbx_description
1 polymer ?
#
loop_
_entity_poly.entity_id
_entity_poly.type
_entity_poly.pdbx_seq_one_letter_code
_entity_poly.pdbx_strand_id
1 'polypeptide(L)'
;MLLGLQYTQRLAPKHQLTFGFTYSPKKDFHGRTWGVKYDMSGDVSSTSGAAKPDTIANERLQTMGYSKPNAYAFGLNYNFDQRLSAEVDFSMQQWSKATFPGLTNEDGNVMYQTRLDDRWRIAAGVQYVPRMRGSYLQRVAYRLGGSYTRDYLMIGDNHLKEFGVSCGFGFPTVAQKTVINLGFEYKRRKAYPASLVTENYFNITLGINFKEFAFWKEKIR
;
A
#
# COMPACT_ATOMS: atom_id res chain seq x y z
N MET A 1 1.95 9.80 15.14
CA MET A 1 2.68 8.92 16.08
C MET A 1 2.52 7.49 15.57
N LEU A 2 3.57 6.69 15.57
CA LEU A 2 3.58 5.26 15.24
C LEU A 2 4.31 4.54 16.38
N LEU A 3 3.68 3.54 16.96
CA LEU A 3 4.29 2.66 17.96
C LEU A 3 4.60 1.34 17.29
N GLY A 4 5.80 0.81 17.53
CA GLY A 4 6.22 -0.48 16.98
C GLY A 4 6.90 -1.32 18.05
N LEU A 5 6.60 -2.62 18.04
CA LEU A 5 7.23 -3.63 18.87
C LEU A 5 7.71 -4.75 17.96
N GLN A 6 8.94 -5.18 18.17
CA GLN A 6 9.51 -6.35 17.48
C GLN A 6 10.16 -7.28 18.50
N TYR A 7 9.86 -8.56 18.38
CA TYR A 7 10.45 -9.59 19.22
C TYR A 7 10.97 -10.72 18.34
N THR A 8 12.22 -11.08 18.57
CA THR A 8 12.91 -12.13 17.83
C THR A 8 13.30 -13.27 18.77
N GLN A 9 12.81 -14.47 18.47
CA GLN A 9 13.10 -15.69 19.20
C GLN A 9 13.93 -16.64 18.33
N ARG A 10 15.06 -17.11 18.87
CA ARG A 10 15.79 -18.24 18.30
C ARG A 10 15.16 -19.54 18.81
N LEU A 11 14.60 -20.34 17.89
CA LEU A 11 14.02 -21.65 18.20
C LEU A 11 15.10 -22.73 18.23
N ALA A 12 16.13 -22.60 17.36
CA ALA A 12 17.27 -23.50 17.25
C ALA A 12 18.43 -22.73 16.59
N PRO A 13 19.65 -23.28 16.51
CA PRO A 13 20.84 -22.59 15.97
C PRO A 13 20.64 -21.96 14.58
N LYS A 14 19.76 -22.55 13.74
CA LYS A 14 19.48 -22.09 12.39
C LYS A 14 18.05 -21.56 12.18
N HIS A 15 17.22 -21.58 13.22
CA HIS A 15 15.82 -21.26 13.16
C HIS A 15 15.54 -19.99 13.97
N GLN A 16 15.00 -18.99 13.33
CA GLN A 16 14.67 -17.70 13.95
C GLN A 16 13.24 -17.33 13.58
N LEU A 17 12.49 -16.91 14.56
CA LEU A 17 11.12 -16.42 14.41
C LEU A 17 11.06 -14.99 14.92
N THR A 18 10.52 -14.10 14.13
CA THR A 18 10.36 -12.68 14.47
C THR A 18 8.89 -12.30 14.41
N PHE A 19 8.38 -11.75 15.50
CA PHE A 19 7.05 -11.15 15.58
C PHE A 19 7.18 -9.65 15.49
N GLY A 20 6.34 -9.02 14.69
CA GLY A 20 6.21 -7.58 14.58
C GLY A 20 4.79 -7.13 14.90
N PHE A 21 4.67 -6.02 15.62
CA PHE A 21 3.40 -5.34 15.84
C PHE A 21 3.59 -3.84 15.67
N THR A 22 2.68 -3.19 14.96
CA THR A 22 2.66 -1.74 14.86
C THR A 22 1.25 -1.20 15.12
N TYR A 23 1.21 -0.05 15.79
CA TYR A 23 -0.02 0.67 16.07
C TYR A 23 0.13 2.16 15.76
N SER A 24 -0.78 2.70 14.99
CA SER A 24 -0.91 4.13 14.73
C SER A 24 -2.27 4.61 15.21
N PRO A 25 -2.34 5.43 16.29
CA PRO A 25 -3.60 5.92 16.79
C PRO A 25 -4.29 6.87 15.79
N LYS A 26 -5.61 6.96 15.93
CA LYS A 26 -6.42 7.95 15.24
C LYS A 26 -5.83 9.35 15.50
N LYS A 27 -5.79 10.15 14.44
CA LYS A 27 -5.36 11.54 14.53
C LYS A 27 -6.36 12.42 13.81
N ASP A 28 -6.93 13.37 14.53
CA ASP A 28 -7.82 14.36 13.99
C ASP A 28 -7.00 15.55 13.47
N PHE A 29 -7.35 16.02 12.28
CA PHE A 29 -6.78 17.18 11.63
C PHE A 29 -7.81 18.28 11.60
N HIS A 30 -7.47 19.43 12.15
CA HIS A 30 -8.29 20.62 12.10
C HIS A 30 -7.88 21.44 10.87
N GLY A 31 -8.83 21.75 10.02
CA GLY A 31 -8.58 22.50 8.81
C GLY A 31 -9.87 23.11 8.27
N ARG A 32 -9.74 24.08 7.39
CA ARG A 32 -10.86 24.61 6.63
C ARG A 32 -10.88 23.89 5.28
N THR A 33 -12.01 23.32 4.92
CA THR A 33 -12.21 22.69 3.62
C THR A 33 -13.11 23.58 2.78
N TRP A 34 -12.76 23.75 1.53
CA TRP A 34 -13.55 24.48 0.56
C TRP A 34 -13.84 23.56 -0.63
N GLY A 35 -15.09 23.44 -1.01
CA GLY A 35 -15.53 22.61 -2.12
C GLY A 35 -16.39 23.41 -3.08
N VAL A 36 -16.16 23.25 -4.37
CA VAL A 36 -16.96 23.84 -5.43
C VAL A 36 -17.48 22.71 -6.32
N LYS A 37 -18.77 22.64 -6.52
CA LYS A 37 -19.41 21.71 -7.43
C LYS A 37 -19.87 22.49 -8.67
N TYR A 38 -19.47 22.03 -9.85
CA TYR A 38 -19.88 22.58 -11.12
C TYR A 38 -20.81 21.61 -11.84
N ASP A 39 -21.86 22.15 -12.47
CA ASP A 39 -22.63 21.42 -13.48
C ASP A 39 -21.95 21.59 -14.83
N MET A 40 -21.54 20.49 -15.44
CA MET A 40 -20.90 20.43 -16.74
C MET A 40 -21.89 20.04 -17.84
N SER A 41 -23.18 19.89 -17.52
CA SER A 41 -24.23 19.49 -18.46
C SER A 41 -24.80 20.63 -19.32
N GLY A 42 -24.29 21.86 -19.13
CA GLY A 42 -24.70 23.02 -19.96
C GLY A 42 -24.29 22.86 -21.42
N ASP A 43 -25.22 23.21 -22.31
CA ASP A 43 -25.11 23.13 -23.77
C ASP A 43 -23.80 23.69 -24.33
N VAL A 44 -23.01 22.86 -24.98
CA VAL A 44 -21.78 23.23 -25.72
C VAL A 44 -22.09 23.92 -27.05
N SER A 45 -23.31 24.40 -27.26
CA SER A 45 -23.78 24.93 -28.53
C SER A 45 -23.61 26.44 -28.72
N SER A 46 -22.77 27.12 -27.96
CA SER A 46 -22.49 28.52 -28.21
C SER A 46 -21.18 28.71 -28.95
N THR A 47 -21.28 29.31 -30.12
CA THR A 47 -20.23 29.68 -31.10
C THR A 47 -19.13 30.61 -30.53
N SER A 48 -19.06 30.86 -29.25
CA SER A 48 -18.08 31.70 -28.58
C SER A 48 -17.52 31.02 -27.35
N GLY A 49 -16.76 29.95 -27.56
CA GLY A 49 -15.79 29.30 -26.76
C GLY A 49 -15.76 29.60 -25.27
N ALA A 50 -16.33 28.80 -24.48
CA ALA A 50 -16.23 28.52 -23.04
C ALA A 50 -17.63 28.48 -22.44
N ALA A 51 -18.22 27.29 -22.41
CA ALA A 51 -19.32 27.02 -21.48
C ALA A 51 -18.86 27.41 -20.09
N LYS A 52 -19.42 28.46 -19.49
CA LYS A 52 -19.19 28.73 -18.06
C LYS A 52 -19.89 27.62 -17.29
N PRO A 53 -19.17 26.76 -16.58
CA PRO A 53 -19.80 25.77 -15.75
C PRO A 53 -20.68 26.51 -14.74
N ASP A 54 -21.93 26.11 -14.60
CA ASP A 54 -22.81 26.67 -13.59
C ASP A 54 -22.36 26.13 -12.22
N THR A 55 -22.14 27.03 -11.29
CA THR A 55 -21.70 26.67 -9.94
C THR A 55 -22.92 26.25 -9.15
N ILE A 56 -23.09 24.94 -8.92
CA ILE A 56 -24.21 24.38 -8.14
C ILE A 56 -24.01 24.61 -6.65
N ALA A 57 -22.75 24.56 -6.17
CA ALA A 57 -22.42 24.79 -4.79
C ALA A 57 -20.99 25.35 -4.68
N ASN A 58 -20.84 26.40 -3.88
CA ASN A 58 -19.56 27.01 -3.55
C ASN A 58 -19.54 27.29 -2.04
N GLU A 59 -19.15 26.29 -1.27
CA GLU A 59 -19.29 26.35 0.18
C GLU A 59 -17.96 26.16 0.89
N ARG A 60 -17.75 27.00 1.90
CA ARG A 60 -16.80 26.72 2.95
C ARG A 60 -17.40 25.67 3.85
N LEU A 61 -16.90 24.45 3.78
CA LEU A 61 -17.27 23.40 4.71
C LEU A 61 -16.74 23.79 6.09
N GLN A 62 -17.60 24.40 6.88
CA GLN A 62 -17.27 24.72 8.26
C GLN A 62 -17.26 23.41 9.07
N THR A 63 -16.17 23.20 9.78
CA THR A 63 -16.08 22.42 11.01
C THR A 63 -16.01 20.90 10.97
N MET A 64 -16.13 20.20 9.87
CA MET A 64 -15.79 18.79 9.87
C MET A 64 -14.31 18.62 9.54
N GLY A 65 -13.50 18.46 10.60
CA GLY A 65 -12.10 18.05 10.44
C GLY A 65 -12.02 16.68 9.75
N TYR A 66 -10.82 16.34 9.27
CA TYR A 66 -10.53 15.05 8.73
C TYR A 66 -9.76 14.22 9.70
N SER A 67 -10.01 12.96 9.86
CA SER A 67 -9.24 12.11 10.72
C SER A 67 -8.55 10.99 9.96
N LYS A 68 -7.29 10.73 10.34
CA LYS A 68 -6.62 9.49 10.00
C LYS A 68 -7.12 8.41 10.96
N PRO A 69 -7.53 7.21 10.47
CA PRO A 69 -8.04 6.16 11.33
C PRO A 69 -6.96 5.51 12.20
N ASN A 70 -7.38 4.73 13.19
CA ASN A 70 -6.51 3.78 13.84
C ASN A 70 -5.99 2.77 12.82
N ALA A 71 -4.70 2.45 12.90
CA ALA A 71 -4.10 1.44 12.07
C ALA A 71 -3.30 0.45 12.92
N TYR A 72 -3.48 -0.83 12.63
CA TYR A 72 -2.80 -1.95 13.28
C TYR A 72 -2.10 -2.79 12.21
N ALA A 73 -0.90 -3.27 12.51
CA ALA A 73 -0.28 -4.30 11.68
C ALA A 73 0.43 -5.33 12.54
N PHE A 74 0.37 -6.58 12.09
CA PHE A 74 1.01 -7.74 12.69
C PHE A 74 1.83 -8.43 11.61
N GLY A 75 3.07 -8.76 11.93
CA GLY A 75 3.96 -9.48 11.04
C GLY A 75 4.59 -10.68 11.73
N LEU A 76 4.76 -11.74 10.98
CA LEU A 76 5.47 -12.94 11.39
C LEU A 76 6.48 -13.30 10.32
N ASN A 77 7.76 -13.31 10.69
CA ASN A 77 8.84 -13.72 9.81
C ASN A 77 9.55 -14.95 10.40
N TYR A 78 9.68 -15.99 9.60
CA TYR A 78 10.46 -17.17 9.89
C TYR A 78 11.70 -17.21 9.00
N ASN A 79 12.87 -17.33 9.60
CA ASN A 79 14.14 -17.44 8.91
C ASN A 79 14.83 -18.74 9.24
N PHE A 80 15.24 -19.47 8.21
CA PHE A 80 16.02 -20.71 8.32
C PHE A 80 17.37 -20.55 7.63
N ASP A 81 18.43 -20.60 8.44
CA ASP A 81 19.85 -20.61 7.98
C ASP A 81 20.20 -19.47 7.00
N GLN A 82 19.48 -18.33 7.07
CA GLN A 82 19.54 -17.21 6.11
C GLN A 82 19.28 -17.62 4.66
N ARG A 83 18.85 -18.85 4.40
CA ARG A 83 18.57 -19.42 3.10
C ARG A 83 17.10 -19.39 2.74
N LEU A 84 16.24 -19.62 3.71
CA LEU A 84 14.80 -19.54 3.55
C LEU A 84 14.27 -18.46 4.50
N SER A 85 13.54 -17.51 3.97
CA SER A 85 12.76 -16.55 4.75
C SER A 85 11.31 -16.62 4.30
N ALA A 86 10.40 -16.82 5.23
CA ALA A 86 8.96 -16.78 4.98
C ALA A 86 8.32 -15.74 5.89
N GLU A 87 7.43 -14.95 5.32
CA GLU A 87 6.81 -13.81 6.01
C GLU A 87 5.31 -13.78 5.74
N VAL A 88 4.54 -13.44 6.76
CA VAL A 88 3.10 -13.19 6.67
C VAL A 88 2.81 -11.90 7.42
N ASP A 89 2.13 -10.98 6.75
CA ASP A 89 1.71 -9.70 7.29
C ASP A 89 0.20 -9.54 7.21
N PHE A 90 -0.37 -9.02 8.28
CA PHE A 90 -1.74 -8.57 8.34
C PHE A 90 -1.78 -7.11 8.75
N SER A 91 -2.54 -6.29 8.05
CA SER A 91 -2.78 -4.89 8.42
C SER A 91 -4.25 -4.53 8.33
N MET A 92 -4.69 -3.67 9.26
CA MET A 92 -6.06 -3.18 9.35
C MET A 92 -6.06 -1.68 9.63
N GLN A 93 -6.95 -0.94 8.95
CA GLN A 93 -7.18 0.48 9.14
C GLN A 93 -8.69 0.72 9.29
N GLN A 94 -9.10 1.32 10.40
CA GLN A 94 -10.51 1.53 10.77
C GLN A 94 -11.09 2.80 10.13
N TRP A 95 -11.18 2.82 8.81
CA TRP A 95 -11.70 3.97 8.06
C TRP A 95 -13.18 4.23 8.31
N SER A 96 -13.97 3.22 8.69
CA SER A 96 -15.37 3.40 9.10
C SER A 96 -15.54 4.34 10.29
N LYS A 97 -14.49 4.50 11.13
CA LYS A 97 -14.44 5.40 12.29
C LYS A 97 -13.72 6.72 12.00
N ALA A 98 -13.28 6.92 10.76
CA ALA A 98 -12.64 8.16 10.36
C ALA A 98 -13.70 9.21 10.03
N THR A 99 -13.42 10.46 10.39
CA THR A 99 -14.23 11.59 10.01
C THR A 99 -13.76 12.09 8.65
N PHE A 100 -14.71 12.26 7.72
CA PHE A 100 -14.44 12.80 6.40
C PHE A 100 -15.46 13.92 6.11
N PRO A 101 -15.04 15.10 5.64
CA PRO A 101 -15.98 16.17 5.35
C PRO A 101 -16.91 15.76 4.21
N GLY A 102 -18.21 15.96 4.42
CA GLY A 102 -19.22 15.86 3.38
C GLY A 102 -19.42 17.21 2.69
N LEU A 103 -20.04 17.22 1.52
CA LEU A 103 -20.56 18.43 0.89
C LEU A 103 -21.99 18.67 1.41
N THR A 104 -22.22 19.85 1.98
CA THR A 104 -23.55 20.30 2.42
C THR A 104 -24.01 21.44 1.52
N ASN A 105 -25.32 21.61 1.33
CA ASN A 105 -25.88 22.79 0.67
C ASN A 105 -26.01 23.96 1.67
N GLU A 106 -26.44 25.14 1.18
CA GLU A 106 -26.64 26.35 2.00
C GLU A 106 -27.64 26.15 3.16
N ASP A 107 -28.59 25.23 2.98
CA ASP A 107 -29.58 24.86 4.01
C ASP A 107 -29.03 23.86 5.05
N GLY A 108 -27.73 23.48 4.96
CA GLY A 108 -27.10 22.52 5.85
C GLY A 108 -27.40 21.05 5.54
N ASN A 109 -28.12 20.77 4.45
CA ASN A 109 -28.40 19.40 4.03
C ASN A 109 -27.18 18.76 3.39
N VAL A 110 -26.86 17.51 3.77
CA VAL A 110 -25.73 16.75 3.21
C VAL A 110 -26.04 16.37 1.76
N MET A 111 -25.38 17.00 0.81
CA MET A 111 -25.49 16.68 -0.62
C MET A 111 -24.64 15.47 -1.03
N TYR A 112 -23.50 15.31 -0.40
CA TYR A 112 -22.58 14.22 -0.67
C TYR A 112 -21.81 13.86 0.61
N GLN A 113 -21.82 12.59 0.94
CA GLN A 113 -21.01 12.04 2.01
C GLN A 113 -20.15 10.90 1.49
N THR A 114 -18.84 10.99 1.67
CA THR A 114 -17.94 9.89 1.36
C THR A 114 -18.16 8.76 2.35
N ARG A 115 -18.63 7.63 1.86
CA ARG A 115 -18.79 6.42 2.67
C ARG A 115 -17.52 5.61 2.60
N LEU A 116 -16.91 5.38 3.76
CA LEU A 116 -15.67 4.62 3.91
C LEU A 116 -15.95 3.38 4.74
N ASP A 117 -15.28 2.29 4.41
CA ASP A 117 -15.29 1.04 5.18
C ASP A 117 -13.88 0.71 5.67
N ASP A 118 -13.77 -0.27 6.55
CA ASP A 118 -12.48 -0.68 7.08
C ASP A 118 -11.63 -1.37 6.01
N ARG A 119 -10.39 -0.90 5.89
CA ARG A 119 -9.40 -1.53 5.02
C ARG A 119 -8.65 -2.59 5.78
N TRP A 120 -8.50 -3.77 5.16
CA TRP A 120 -7.59 -4.77 5.65
C TRP A 120 -6.82 -5.44 4.51
N ARG A 121 -5.61 -5.87 4.82
CA ARG A 121 -4.72 -6.53 3.89
C ARG A 121 -4.03 -7.68 4.58
N ILE A 122 -3.95 -8.81 3.89
CA ILE A 122 -3.06 -9.92 4.21
C ILE A 122 -2.07 -10.08 3.07
N ALA A 123 -0.79 -10.28 3.41
CA ALA A 123 0.26 -10.54 2.45
C ALA A 123 1.14 -11.67 2.98
N ALA A 124 1.61 -12.52 2.08
CA ALA A 124 2.56 -13.57 2.41
C ALA A 124 3.64 -13.64 1.34
N GLY A 125 4.85 -13.94 1.75
CA GLY A 125 5.99 -14.05 0.86
C GLY A 125 7.02 -15.07 1.34
N VAL A 126 7.74 -15.62 0.38
CA VAL A 126 8.86 -16.52 0.65
C VAL A 126 10.05 -16.13 -0.21
N GLN A 127 11.23 -16.16 0.38
CA GLN A 127 12.50 -16.03 -0.30
C GLN A 127 13.35 -17.26 -0.03
N TYR A 128 13.93 -17.81 -1.08
CA TYR A 128 14.81 -18.98 -1.00
C TYR A 128 16.12 -18.75 -1.76
N VAL A 129 17.24 -19.01 -1.10
CA VAL A 129 18.59 -19.01 -1.69
C VAL A 129 19.16 -20.42 -1.53
N PRO A 130 19.28 -21.22 -2.60
CA PRO A 130 19.67 -22.63 -2.48
C PRO A 130 21.01 -22.85 -1.78
N ARG A 131 22.02 -22.09 -2.14
CA ARG A 131 23.34 -22.12 -1.48
C ARG A 131 24.03 -20.77 -1.59
N MET A 132 24.56 -20.25 -0.48
CA MET A 132 25.30 -18.99 -0.47
C MET A 132 26.66 -19.08 -1.18
N ARG A 133 27.27 -20.27 -1.18
CA ARG A 133 28.56 -20.57 -1.82
C ARG A 133 28.37 -21.78 -2.74
N GLY A 134 28.04 -21.53 -4.00
CA GLY A 134 27.77 -22.57 -5.00
C GLY A 134 27.87 -22.00 -6.40
N SER A 135 27.32 -22.73 -7.37
CA SER A 135 27.19 -22.23 -8.74
C SER A 135 26.36 -20.93 -8.78
N TYR A 136 26.46 -20.18 -9.86
CA TYR A 136 25.80 -18.88 -9.96
C TYR A 136 24.28 -18.96 -9.66
N LEU A 137 23.58 -19.90 -10.28
CA LEU A 137 22.14 -20.09 -10.08
C LEU A 137 21.77 -20.50 -8.64
N GLN A 138 22.66 -21.18 -7.93
CA GLN A 138 22.43 -21.54 -6.53
C GLN A 138 22.55 -20.35 -5.58
N ARG A 139 23.18 -19.25 -6.00
CA ARG A 139 23.31 -18.01 -5.24
C ARG A 139 22.21 -17.00 -5.53
N VAL A 140 21.43 -17.23 -6.58
CA VAL A 140 20.27 -16.42 -6.92
C VAL A 140 19.22 -16.54 -5.82
N ALA A 141 18.67 -15.42 -5.37
CA ALA A 141 17.53 -15.38 -4.49
C ALA A 141 16.24 -15.48 -5.29
N TYR A 142 15.46 -16.52 -5.03
CA TYR A 142 14.13 -16.75 -5.62
C TYR A 142 13.07 -16.25 -4.66
N ARG A 143 12.11 -15.47 -5.15
CA ARG A 143 11.06 -14.86 -4.33
C ARG A 143 9.69 -15.12 -4.93
N LEU A 144 8.74 -15.46 -4.07
CA LEU A 144 7.34 -15.58 -4.43
C LEU A 144 6.51 -14.86 -3.37
N GLY A 145 5.43 -14.22 -3.77
CA GLY A 145 4.55 -13.51 -2.86
C GLY A 145 3.12 -13.46 -3.37
N GLY A 146 2.21 -13.26 -2.43
CA GLY A 146 0.81 -13.02 -2.71
C GLY A 146 0.21 -12.05 -1.71
N SER A 147 -0.80 -11.30 -2.13
CA SER A 147 -1.51 -10.39 -1.25
C SER A 147 -3.00 -10.33 -1.60
N TYR A 148 -3.80 -10.09 -0.57
CA TYR A 148 -5.22 -9.81 -0.72
C TYR A 148 -5.56 -8.57 0.11
N THR A 149 -6.27 -7.62 -0.50
CA THR A 149 -6.68 -6.38 0.14
C THR A 149 -8.17 -6.15 -0.09
N ARG A 150 -8.90 -5.80 0.97
CA ARG A 150 -10.19 -5.13 0.91
C ARG A 150 -9.93 -3.67 1.16
N ASP A 151 -10.24 -2.82 0.19
CA ASP A 151 -9.97 -1.39 0.27
C ASP A 151 -11.06 -0.66 1.09
N TYR A 152 -10.73 0.52 1.57
CA TYR A 152 -11.64 1.38 2.34
C TYR A 152 -12.65 2.12 1.45
N LEU A 153 -12.36 2.28 0.16
CA LEU A 153 -13.24 2.96 -0.77
C LEU A 153 -14.45 2.10 -1.11
N MET A 154 -15.61 2.72 -1.08
CA MET A 154 -16.87 2.15 -1.53
C MET A 154 -17.38 2.90 -2.76
N ILE A 155 -17.86 2.16 -3.76
CA ILE A 155 -18.55 2.69 -4.93
C ILE A 155 -20.01 2.26 -4.83
N GLY A 156 -20.86 3.16 -4.33
CA GLY A 156 -22.21 2.78 -3.87
C GLY A 156 -22.11 1.78 -2.71
N ASP A 157 -22.73 0.62 -2.87
CA ASP A 157 -22.66 -0.48 -1.88
C ASP A 157 -21.57 -1.52 -2.19
N ASN A 158 -20.66 -1.23 -3.14
CA ASN A 158 -19.63 -2.16 -3.58
C ASN A 158 -18.29 -1.81 -2.95
N HIS A 159 -17.61 -2.84 -2.41
CA HIS A 159 -16.25 -2.76 -1.89
C HIS A 159 -15.23 -3.05 -3.00
N LEU A 160 -14.12 -2.34 -3.00
CA LEU A 160 -12.99 -2.67 -3.86
C LEU A 160 -12.13 -3.78 -3.20
N LYS A 161 -11.93 -4.86 -3.93
CA LYS A 161 -11.06 -5.97 -3.55
C LYS A 161 -9.91 -6.07 -4.53
N GLU A 162 -8.71 -6.29 -4.00
CA GLU A 162 -7.50 -6.44 -4.79
C GLU A 162 -6.81 -7.76 -4.43
N PHE A 163 -6.45 -8.52 -5.44
CA PHE A 163 -5.64 -9.72 -5.35
C PHE A 163 -4.34 -9.50 -6.12
N GLY A 164 -3.22 -9.80 -5.52
CA GLY A 164 -1.89 -9.66 -6.13
C GLY A 164 -1.06 -10.92 -5.98
N VAL A 165 -0.29 -11.25 -7.02
CA VAL A 165 0.75 -12.26 -6.99
C VAL A 165 2.05 -11.66 -7.52
N SER A 166 3.17 -12.07 -6.97
CA SER A 166 4.47 -11.57 -7.37
C SER A 166 5.52 -12.68 -7.40
N CYS A 167 6.47 -12.55 -8.32
CA CYS A 167 7.68 -13.34 -8.32
C CYS A 167 8.89 -12.44 -8.54
N GLY A 168 10.05 -12.87 -8.05
CA GLY A 168 11.25 -12.05 -8.15
C GLY A 168 12.53 -12.85 -8.05
N PHE A 169 13.59 -12.27 -8.62
CA PHE A 169 14.92 -12.84 -8.66
C PHE A 169 15.93 -11.81 -8.15
N GLY A 170 16.83 -12.26 -7.28
CA GLY A 170 17.96 -11.46 -6.82
C GLY A 170 19.26 -12.05 -7.32
N PHE A 171 19.90 -11.39 -8.28
CA PHE A 171 21.13 -11.79 -8.92
C PHE A 171 22.34 -11.17 -8.23
N PRO A 172 23.13 -11.93 -7.42
CA PRO A 172 24.33 -11.39 -6.82
C PRO A 172 25.42 -11.20 -7.88
N THR A 173 26.16 -10.09 -7.82
CA THR A 173 27.34 -9.90 -8.66
C THR A 173 28.48 -10.84 -8.26
N VAL A 174 29.48 -10.99 -9.11
CA VAL A 174 30.62 -11.89 -8.88
C VAL A 174 31.32 -11.61 -7.55
N ALA A 175 31.49 -10.35 -7.19
CA ALA A 175 32.10 -9.92 -5.92
C ALA A 175 31.14 -10.00 -4.71
N GLN A 176 29.87 -10.39 -4.91
CA GLN A 176 28.80 -10.42 -3.89
C GLN A 176 28.53 -9.06 -3.19
N LYS A 177 29.03 -7.98 -3.75
CA LYS A 177 28.94 -6.63 -3.22
C LYS A 177 27.67 -5.90 -3.66
N THR A 178 27.08 -6.34 -4.76
CA THR A 178 25.88 -5.76 -5.36
C THR A 178 24.91 -6.87 -5.70
N VAL A 179 23.61 -6.60 -5.53
CA VAL A 179 22.53 -7.51 -5.94
C VAL A 179 21.62 -6.76 -6.90
N ILE A 180 21.42 -7.32 -8.10
CA ILE A 180 20.43 -6.84 -9.06
C ILE A 180 19.13 -7.60 -8.80
N ASN A 181 18.06 -6.90 -8.53
CA ASN A 181 16.76 -7.47 -8.27
C ASN A 181 15.84 -7.22 -9.46
N LEU A 182 15.19 -8.27 -9.91
CA LEU A 182 14.15 -8.23 -10.93
C LEU A 182 12.86 -8.78 -10.32
N GLY A 183 11.79 -8.01 -10.39
CA GLY A 183 10.49 -8.37 -9.84
C GLY A 183 9.40 -8.24 -10.88
N PHE A 184 8.43 -9.14 -10.84
CA PHE A 184 7.21 -9.14 -11.62
C PHE A 184 6.04 -9.23 -10.65
N GLU A 185 5.04 -8.39 -10.85
CA GLU A 185 3.83 -8.37 -10.04
C GLU A 185 2.61 -8.23 -10.94
N TYR A 186 1.63 -9.06 -10.69
CA TYR A 186 0.30 -8.95 -11.28
C TYR A 186 -0.71 -8.65 -10.18
N LYS A 187 -1.51 -7.61 -10.36
CA LYS A 187 -2.62 -7.24 -9.47
C LYS A 187 -3.91 -7.14 -10.25
N ARG A 188 -4.96 -7.65 -9.64
CA ARG A 188 -6.32 -7.51 -10.13
C ARG A 188 -7.18 -6.84 -9.07
N ARG A 189 -7.78 -5.72 -9.41
CA ARG A 189 -8.73 -4.97 -8.58
C ARG A 189 -10.12 -5.08 -9.18
N LYS A 190 -11.10 -5.36 -8.33
CA LYS A 190 -12.49 -5.54 -8.74
C LYS A 190 -13.45 -5.03 -7.66
N ALA A 191 -14.55 -4.39 -8.10
CA ALA A 191 -15.67 -4.07 -7.21
C ALA A 191 -16.52 -5.33 -6.94
N TYR A 192 -17.04 -5.45 -5.70
CA TYR A 192 -17.88 -6.57 -5.26
C TYR A 192 -18.98 -6.05 -4.31
N PRO A 193 -20.25 -6.53 -4.38
CA PRO A 193 -20.73 -7.66 -5.16
C PRO A 193 -20.90 -7.41 -6.67
N ALA A 194 -21.27 -6.19 -7.09
CA ALA A 194 -21.41 -5.88 -8.50
C ALA A 194 -20.05 -5.59 -9.15
N SER A 195 -19.78 -6.19 -10.29
CA SER A 195 -18.55 -5.94 -11.04
C SER A 195 -18.70 -4.68 -11.90
N LEU A 196 -18.53 -3.51 -11.29
CA LEU A 196 -18.63 -2.23 -11.98
C LEU A 196 -17.41 -1.96 -12.85
N VAL A 197 -16.22 -2.13 -12.27
CA VAL A 197 -14.93 -1.93 -12.93
C VAL A 197 -13.99 -3.06 -12.54
N THR A 198 -13.22 -3.55 -13.50
CA THR A 198 -12.12 -4.51 -13.25
C THR A 198 -10.84 -3.91 -13.81
N GLU A 199 -9.84 -3.77 -12.97
CA GLU A 199 -8.53 -3.24 -13.33
C GLU A 199 -7.49 -4.34 -13.17
N ASN A 200 -6.61 -4.47 -14.16
CA ASN A 200 -5.49 -5.39 -14.14
C ASN A 200 -4.20 -4.60 -14.27
N TYR A 201 -3.27 -4.82 -13.35
CA TYR A 201 -1.97 -4.16 -13.33
C TYR A 201 -0.87 -5.19 -13.48
N PHE A 202 0.07 -4.91 -14.33
CA PHE A 202 1.30 -5.67 -14.47
C PHE A 202 2.49 -4.75 -14.24
N ASN A 203 3.27 -5.02 -13.19
CA ASN A 203 4.42 -4.23 -12.80
C ASN A 203 5.71 -5.02 -12.97
N ILE A 204 6.71 -4.38 -13.56
CA ILE A 204 8.09 -4.88 -13.63
C ILE A 204 8.95 -3.92 -12.81
N THR A 205 9.72 -4.46 -11.87
CA THR A 205 10.60 -3.68 -11.01
C THR A 205 12.04 -4.13 -11.20
N LEU A 206 12.92 -3.19 -11.51
CA LEU A 206 14.37 -3.39 -11.52
C LEU A 206 14.98 -2.58 -10.38
N GLY A 207 15.76 -3.24 -9.52
CA GLY A 207 16.43 -2.61 -8.39
C GLY A 207 17.89 -3.03 -8.30
N ILE A 208 18.75 -2.13 -7.86
CA ILE A 208 20.16 -2.40 -7.64
C ILE A 208 20.51 -2.07 -6.19
N ASN A 209 20.95 -3.06 -5.42
CA ASN A 209 21.35 -2.90 -4.02
C ASN A 209 22.86 -3.01 -3.90
N PHE A 210 23.52 -1.91 -3.55
CA PHE A 210 24.95 -1.88 -3.25
C PHE A 210 25.19 -2.19 -1.76
N LYS A 211 26.02 -3.19 -1.48
CA LYS A 211 26.39 -3.58 -0.10
C LYS A 211 27.64 -2.88 0.43
N GLU A 212 28.33 -2.11 -0.39
CA GLU A 212 29.51 -1.33 0.00
C GLU A 212 29.28 0.17 -0.13
N PHE A 213 29.97 0.91 0.72
CA PHE A 213 30.12 2.35 0.57
C PHE A 213 31.05 2.60 -0.64
N ALA A 214 30.49 2.64 -1.85
CA ALA A 214 31.23 2.82 -3.10
C ALA A 214 32.05 4.14 -3.15
N PHE A 215 31.86 5.02 -2.18
CA PHE A 215 32.45 6.35 -2.14
C PHE A 215 33.46 6.56 -1.00
N TRP A 216 33.75 5.54 -0.19
CA TRP A 216 34.77 5.65 0.85
C TRP A 216 36.05 4.95 0.41
N LYS A 217 37.11 5.77 0.25
CA LYS A 217 38.47 5.27 0.04
C LYS A 217 38.90 4.49 1.27
N GLU A 218 39.19 3.19 1.15
CA GLU A 218 39.85 2.45 2.21
C GLU A 218 41.19 3.12 2.51
N LYS A 219 41.40 3.56 3.76
CA LYS A 219 42.71 3.96 4.23
C LYS A 219 43.56 2.70 4.34
N ILE A 220 44.49 2.54 3.39
CA ILE A 220 45.56 1.56 3.51
C ILE A 220 46.41 1.99 4.72
N ARG A 221 46.43 1.14 5.73
CA ARG A 221 47.35 1.24 6.84
C ARG A 221 48.61 0.45 6.54
#